data_74d3e8c49d1ffb48114aa20e3ae82f2d
#
_entry.id   74d3e8c49d1ffb48114aa20e3ae82f2d
#
_cell.length_a   1.000
_cell.length_b   1.000
_cell.length_c   1.000
_cell.angle_alpha   90.00
_cell.angle_beta   90.00
_cell.angle_gamma   90.00
#
_symmetry.space_group_name_H-M   'P 1'
#
loop_
_entity.id
_entity.type
_entity.pdbx_description
1 polymer ?
#
loop_
_entity_poly.entity_id
_entity_poly.type
_entity_poly.pdbx_seq_one_letter_code
_entity_poly.pdbx_strand_id
1 'polypeptide(L)'
;NMGLEDEENVPTIPFISTIHRKYGIFLNQNMKDYNLSFGQYPILIRLYDEGPSTQQNLAKIFQLNESTITRALNKLEEKEYIEKHPDYENKRKNYVKVTPKGAKIAKEVMDYDEQWDKICSENLSEKEFETTLKKIYSTIVKREEK
;
A
#
# COMPACT_ATOMS: atom_id res chain seq x y z
N ASN A 1 31.20 1.75 6.37
CA ASN A 1 30.04 1.78 7.25
C ASN A 1 29.43 0.40 7.40
N MET A 2 29.34 -0.09 8.62
CA MET A 2 28.71 -1.37 8.91
C MET A 2 27.18 -1.25 8.83
N GLY A 3 26.56 -2.12 8.07
CA GLY A 3 25.11 -2.27 8.04
C GLY A 3 24.65 -3.48 8.84
N LEU A 4 23.35 -3.73 8.88
CA LEU A 4 22.80 -4.90 9.58
C LEU A 4 23.38 -6.22 9.05
N GLU A 5 23.65 -6.26 7.76
CA GLU A 5 24.20 -7.45 7.06
C GLU A 5 25.60 -7.82 7.51
N ASP A 6 26.33 -6.88 8.11
CA ASP A 6 27.73 -7.10 8.56
C ASP A 6 27.80 -7.60 10.01
N GLU A 7 26.68 -7.68 10.69
CA GLU A 7 26.60 -8.13 12.08
C GLU A 7 26.25 -9.62 12.14
N GLU A 8 27.00 -10.37 12.92
CA GLU A 8 26.65 -11.75 13.20
C GLU A 8 25.41 -11.81 14.11
N ASN A 9 24.54 -12.79 13.85
CA ASN A 9 23.38 -13.10 14.68
C ASN A 9 22.34 -11.99 14.79
N VAL A 10 22.21 -11.13 13.79
CA VAL A 10 21.13 -10.13 13.75
C VAL A 10 19.80 -10.85 13.52
N PRO A 11 18.77 -10.60 14.35
CA PRO A 11 17.44 -11.16 14.11
C PRO A 11 16.85 -10.71 12.77
N THR A 12 15.88 -11.45 12.28
CA THR A 12 15.23 -11.18 10.98
C THR A 12 14.43 -9.87 10.98
N ILE A 13 13.78 -9.56 12.09
CA ILE A 13 12.82 -8.45 12.17
C ILE A 13 13.41 -7.08 11.85
N PRO A 14 14.61 -6.71 12.34
CA PRO A 14 15.24 -5.43 11.95
C PRO A 14 15.40 -5.25 10.45
N PHE A 15 15.61 -6.33 9.69
CA PHE A 15 15.69 -6.25 8.22
C PHE A 15 14.33 -5.88 7.63
N ILE A 16 13.27 -6.50 8.10
CA ILE A 16 11.90 -6.22 7.62
C ILE A 16 11.53 -4.76 7.88
N SER A 17 11.71 -4.28 9.11
CA SER A 17 11.36 -2.90 9.48
C SER A 17 12.23 -1.88 8.76
N THR A 18 13.50 -2.16 8.55
CA THR A 18 14.41 -1.27 7.83
C THR A 18 14.06 -1.20 6.35
N ILE A 19 13.76 -2.34 5.72
CA ILE A 19 13.34 -2.38 4.30
C ILE A 19 12.06 -1.55 4.12
N HIS A 20 11.09 -1.73 5.01
CA HIS A 20 9.84 -0.97 4.96
C HIS A 20 10.09 0.54 5.09
N ARG A 21 10.95 0.96 6.01
CA ARG A 21 11.33 2.35 6.18
C ARG A 21 12.04 2.89 4.94
N LYS A 22 12.95 2.11 4.34
CA LYS A 22 13.67 2.50 3.12
C LYS A 22 12.73 2.69 1.94
N TYR A 23 11.72 1.85 1.82
CA TYR A 23 10.67 2.01 0.83
C TYR A 23 9.95 3.36 1.01
N GLY A 24 9.56 3.67 2.24
CA GLY A 24 8.91 4.95 2.55
C GLY A 24 9.76 6.16 2.16
N ILE A 25 11.05 6.10 2.45
CA ILE A 25 12.01 7.16 2.08
C ILE A 25 12.08 7.29 0.55
N PHE A 26 12.24 6.17 -0.15
CA PHE A 26 12.30 6.14 -1.62
C PHE A 26 11.04 6.78 -2.23
N LEU A 27 9.88 6.38 -1.75
CA LEU A 27 8.62 6.89 -2.28
C LEU A 27 8.42 8.37 -1.98
N ASN A 28 8.74 8.82 -0.75
CA ASN A 28 8.62 10.22 -0.38
C ASN A 28 9.57 11.12 -1.18
N GLN A 29 10.77 10.65 -1.49
CA GLN A 29 11.70 11.41 -2.32
C GLN A 29 11.18 11.62 -3.74
N ASN A 30 10.44 10.66 -4.27
CA ASN A 30 9.92 10.69 -5.64
C ASN A 30 8.52 11.30 -5.74
N MET A 31 7.73 11.23 -4.68
CA MET A 31 6.33 11.66 -4.67
C MET A 31 6.05 12.81 -3.70
N LYS A 32 7.07 13.54 -3.28
CA LYS A 32 6.95 14.59 -2.25
C LYS A 32 5.94 15.69 -2.58
N ASP A 33 5.75 15.99 -3.85
CA ASP A 33 4.88 17.08 -4.30
C ASP A 33 3.40 16.80 -4.07
N TYR A 34 3.04 15.55 -3.82
CA TYR A 34 1.66 15.16 -3.60
C TYR A 34 1.27 15.15 -2.11
N ASN A 35 2.25 15.21 -1.23
CA ASN A 35 2.03 15.28 0.23
C ASN A 35 1.11 14.17 0.76
N LEU A 36 1.32 12.96 0.29
CA LEU A 36 0.63 11.76 0.79
C LEU A 36 1.63 10.87 1.53
N SER A 37 1.17 10.16 2.54
CA SER A 37 1.99 9.15 3.19
C SER A 37 2.01 7.88 2.33
N PHE A 38 3.07 7.10 2.42
CA PHE A 38 3.18 5.86 1.66
C PHE A 38 2.08 4.85 2.00
N GLY A 39 1.43 4.97 3.18
CA GLY A 39 0.29 4.13 3.56
C GLY A 39 -1.00 4.48 2.82
N GLN A 40 -1.10 5.64 2.20
CA GLN A 40 -2.29 6.07 1.46
C GLN A 40 -2.25 5.63 -0.01
N TYR A 41 -1.07 5.46 -0.57
CA TYR A 41 -0.93 5.11 -1.99
C TYR A 41 -1.52 3.74 -2.35
N PRO A 42 -1.38 2.68 -1.52
CA PRO A 42 -1.97 1.38 -1.87
C PRO A 42 -3.49 1.42 -2.06
N ILE A 43 -4.18 2.24 -1.26
CA ILE A 43 -5.64 2.41 -1.38
C ILE A 43 -5.97 3.05 -2.73
N LEU A 44 -5.23 4.08 -3.10
CA LEU A 44 -5.43 4.79 -4.36
C LEU A 44 -5.17 3.88 -5.56
N ILE A 45 -4.10 3.09 -5.50
CA ILE A 45 -3.75 2.11 -6.54
C ILE A 45 -4.87 1.06 -6.68
N ARG A 46 -5.38 0.55 -5.55
CA ARG A 46 -6.46 -0.44 -5.57
C ARG A 46 -7.70 0.09 -6.26
N LEU A 47 -8.09 1.32 -5.95
CA LEU A 47 -9.26 1.95 -6.57
C LEU A 47 -9.04 2.21 -8.06
N TYR A 48 -7.81 2.52 -8.45
CA TYR A 48 -7.46 2.68 -9.85
C TYR A 48 -7.53 1.36 -10.62
N ASP A 49 -6.96 0.29 -10.07
CA ASP A 49 -6.87 -1.01 -10.73
C ASP A 49 -8.18 -1.77 -10.76
N GLU A 50 -8.92 -1.78 -9.65
CA GLU A 50 -10.09 -2.63 -9.47
C GLU A 50 -11.42 -1.87 -9.56
N GLY A 51 -11.35 -0.53 -9.63
CA GLY A 51 -12.54 0.29 -9.68
C GLY A 51 -13.15 0.60 -8.33
N PRO A 52 -14.37 1.16 -8.30
CA PRO A 52 -15.03 1.58 -7.07
C PRO A 52 -15.16 0.47 -6.04
N SER A 53 -15.02 0.82 -4.78
CA SER A 53 -15.08 -0.14 -3.67
C SER A 53 -15.80 0.49 -2.47
N THR A 54 -16.36 -0.33 -1.61
CA THR A 54 -16.89 0.12 -0.33
C THR A 54 -15.74 0.28 0.67
N GLN A 55 -15.95 1.12 1.68
CA GLN A 55 -14.99 1.31 2.75
C GLN A 55 -14.72 0.00 3.52
N GLN A 56 -15.78 -0.78 3.78
CA GLN A 56 -15.65 -2.07 4.46
C GLN A 56 -14.79 -3.05 3.66
N ASN A 57 -14.97 -3.07 2.34
CA ASN A 57 -14.18 -3.94 1.47
C ASN A 57 -12.69 -3.54 1.48
N LEU A 58 -12.39 -2.25 1.45
CA LEU A 58 -11.02 -1.76 1.55
C LEU A 58 -10.38 -2.13 2.89
N ALA A 59 -11.12 -2.00 3.99
CA ALA A 59 -10.62 -2.39 5.31
C ALA A 59 -10.28 -3.89 5.35
N LYS A 60 -11.13 -4.71 4.77
CA LYS A 60 -10.93 -6.16 4.68
C LYS A 60 -9.69 -6.51 3.83
N ILE A 61 -9.59 -5.93 2.65
CA ILE A 61 -8.49 -6.22 1.71
C ILE A 61 -7.14 -5.85 2.31
N PHE A 62 -7.05 -4.67 2.93
CA PHE A 62 -5.80 -4.17 3.50
C PHE A 62 -5.55 -4.63 4.94
N GLN A 63 -6.44 -5.44 5.51
CA GLN A 63 -6.31 -5.92 6.88
C GLN A 63 -6.14 -4.78 7.88
N LEU A 64 -6.92 -3.71 7.68
CA LEU A 64 -6.92 -2.52 8.53
C LEU A 64 -8.31 -2.34 9.14
N ASN A 65 -8.37 -1.65 10.28
CA ASN A 65 -9.67 -1.31 10.87
C ASN A 65 -10.33 -0.17 10.08
N GLU A 66 -11.65 -0.04 10.22
CA GLU A 66 -12.42 0.95 9.47
C GLU A 66 -12.02 2.39 9.80
N SER A 67 -11.61 2.68 11.04
CA SER A 67 -11.19 4.03 11.42
C SER A 67 -9.90 4.44 10.70
N THR A 68 -8.97 3.51 10.51
CA THR A 68 -7.74 3.76 9.74
C THR A 68 -8.07 4.05 8.27
N ILE A 69 -8.96 3.25 7.68
CA ILE A 69 -9.42 3.46 6.30
C ILE A 69 -10.14 4.80 6.18
N THR A 70 -11.02 5.14 7.12
CA THR A 70 -11.74 6.42 7.11
C THR A 70 -10.78 7.60 7.08
N ARG A 71 -9.75 7.59 7.93
CA ARG A 71 -8.75 8.66 7.96
C ARG A 71 -8.00 8.78 6.64
N ALA A 72 -7.60 7.65 6.06
CA ALA A 72 -6.90 7.64 4.77
C ALA A 72 -7.80 8.17 3.65
N LEU A 73 -9.05 7.73 3.61
CA LEU A 73 -10.02 8.17 2.59
C LEU A 73 -10.35 9.65 2.72
N ASN A 74 -10.48 10.16 3.95
CA ASN A 74 -10.74 11.57 4.17
C ASN A 74 -9.62 12.45 3.62
N LYS A 75 -8.36 12.05 3.82
CA LYS A 75 -7.21 12.77 3.26
C LYS A 75 -7.18 12.74 1.74
N LEU A 76 -7.49 11.59 1.16
CA LEU A 76 -7.55 11.45 -0.29
C LEU A 76 -8.69 12.28 -0.89
N GLU A 77 -9.83 12.34 -0.21
CA GLU A 77 -10.97 13.15 -0.64
C GLU A 77 -10.67 14.64 -0.57
N GLU A 78 -10.04 15.10 0.52
CA GLU A 78 -9.62 16.50 0.66
C GLU A 78 -8.75 16.97 -0.50
N LYS A 79 -7.92 16.08 -1.00
CA LYS A 79 -7.01 16.38 -2.12
C LYS A 79 -7.66 16.15 -3.49
N GLU A 80 -8.92 15.76 -3.50
CA GLU A 80 -9.69 15.48 -4.70
C GLU A 80 -9.14 14.33 -5.53
N TYR A 81 -8.47 13.38 -4.88
CA TYR A 81 -7.96 12.16 -5.54
C TYR A 81 -8.99 11.05 -5.56
N ILE A 82 -9.98 11.12 -4.69
CA ILE A 82 -11.12 10.21 -4.67
C ILE A 82 -12.41 10.99 -4.46
N GLU A 83 -13.52 10.34 -4.81
CA GLU A 83 -14.86 10.82 -4.55
C GLU A 83 -15.63 9.74 -3.80
N LYS A 84 -16.48 10.16 -2.86
CA LYS A 84 -17.41 9.26 -2.19
C LYS A 84 -18.78 9.41 -2.84
N HIS A 85 -19.37 8.28 -3.19
CA HIS A 85 -20.70 8.22 -3.78
C HIS A 85 -21.62 7.38 -2.89
N PRO A 86 -22.83 7.85 -2.62
CA PRO A 86 -23.80 7.04 -1.86
C PRO A 86 -24.25 5.85 -2.69
N ASP A 87 -24.48 4.73 -2.01
CA ASP A 87 -25.14 3.58 -2.64
C ASP A 87 -26.65 3.81 -2.58
N TYR A 88 -27.29 4.02 -3.71
CA TYR A 88 -28.73 4.29 -3.77
C TYR A 88 -29.58 3.11 -3.32
N GLU A 89 -29.07 1.89 -3.44
CA GLU A 89 -29.76 0.69 -3.00
C GLU A 89 -29.59 0.41 -1.51
N ASN A 90 -28.44 0.83 -0.95
CA ASN A 90 -28.15 0.66 0.47
C ASN A 90 -27.56 1.95 1.02
N LYS A 91 -28.38 2.76 1.64
CA LYS A 91 -28.00 4.08 2.21
C LYS A 91 -26.90 4.04 3.26
N ARG A 92 -26.57 2.84 3.79
CA ARG A 92 -25.51 2.65 4.79
C ARG A 92 -24.15 2.45 4.16
N LYS A 93 -24.07 2.22 2.84
CA LYS A 93 -22.83 1.98 2.13
C LYS A 93 -22.49 3.16 1.23
N ASN A 94 -21.23 3.56 1.29
CA ASN A 94 -20.68 4.54 0.38
C ASN A 94 -19.63 3.84 -0.49
N TYR A 95 -19.71 4.08 -1.78
CA TYR A 95 -18.67 3.68 -2.71
C TYR A 95 -17.64 4.77 -2.80
N VAL A 96 -16.39 4.36 -2.90
CA VAL A 96 -15.25 5.25 -3.11
C VAL A 96 -14.72 5.00 -4.51
N LYS A 97 -14.49 6.07 -5.24
CA LYS A 97 -14.04 6.02 -6.63
C LYS A 97 -12.85 6.95 -6.81
N VAL A 98 -11.86 6.53 -7.59
CA VAL A 98 -10.72 7.37 -7.95
C VAL A 98 -11.16 8.44 -8.96
N THR A 99 -10.65 9.66 -8.80
CA THR A 99 -10.85 10.75 -9.77
C THR A 99 -9.77 10.68 -10.87
N PRO A 100 -9.95 11.40 -12.00
CA PRO A 100 -8.87 11.50 -13.00
C PRO A 100 -7.55 12.02 -12.41
N LYS A 101 -7.62 12.97 -11.47
CA LYS A 101 -6.46 13.50 -10.75
C LYS A 101 -5.78 12.40 -9.91
N GLY A 102 -6.58 11.61 -9.20
CA GLY A 102 -6.08 10.47 -8.42
C GLY A 102 -5.52 9.37 -9.28
N ALA A 103 -6.13 9.09 -10.43
CA ALA A 103 -5.66 8.08 -11.37
C ALA A 103 -4.25 8.40 -11.89
N LYS A 104 -3.97 9.67 -12.16
CA LYS A 104 -2.64 10.11 -12.57
C LYS A 104 -1.58 9.79 -11.51
N ILE A 105 -1.89 10.08 -10.26
CA ILE A 105 -0.99 9.80 -9.13
C ILE A 105 -0.82 8.30 -8.95
N ALA A 106 -1.88 7.52 -9.03
CA ALA A 106 -1.82 6.07 -8.92
C ALA A 106 -0.85 5.47 -9.95
N LYS A 107 -0.93 5.93 -11.19
CA LYS A 107 -0.01 5.49 -12.26
C LYS A 107 1.44 5.81 -11.94
N GLU A 108 1.72 7.02 -11.44
CA GLU A 108 3.08 7.43 -11.08
C GLU A 108 3.64 6.56 -9.95
N VAL A 109 2.84 6.31 -8.90
CA VAL A 109 3.26 5.46 -7.79
C VAL A 109 3.51 4.03 -8.25
N MET A 110 2.65 3.50 -9.11
CA MET A 110 2.82 2.15 -9.65
C MET A 110 4.16 2.00 -10.38
N ASP A 111 4.58 3.02 -11.11
CA ASP A 111 5.88 3.03 -11.79
C ASP A 111 7.04 3.01 -10.78
N TYR A 112 6.94 3.79 -9.70
CA TYR A 112 7.96 3.79 -8.65
C TYR A 112 7.96 2.48 -7.86
N ASP A 113 6.80 1.91 -7.61
CA ASP A 113 6.69 0.62 -6.95
C ASP A 113 7.35 -0.49 -7.79
N GLU A 114 7.18 -0.44 -9.11
CA GLU A 114 7.84 -1.36 -10.01
C GLU A 114 9.37 -1.21 -9.96
N GLN A 115 9.87 0.04 -9.92
CA GLN A 115 11.29 0.31 -9.76
C GLN A 115 11.82 -0.23 -8.44
N TRP A 116 11.08 -0.03 -7.34
CA TRP A 116 11.47 -0.54 -6.02
C TRP A 116 11.49 -2.06 -6.00
N ASP A 117 10.51 -2.69 -6.61
CA ASP A 117 10.43 -4.13 -6.74
C ASP A 117 11.68 -4.70 -7.44
N LYS A 118 12.11 -4.07 -8.52
CA LYS A 118 13.33 -4.43 -9.24
C LYS A 118 14.57 -4.27 -8.39
N ILE A 119 14.66 -3.21 -7.60
CA ILE A 119 15.78 -2.98 -6.67
C ILE A 119 15.83 -4.13 -5.64
N CYS A 120 14.70 -4.46 -5.05
CA CYS A 120 14.60 -5.54 -4.05
C CYS A 120 14.97 -6.91 -4.63
N SER A 121 14.67 -7.13 -5.89
CA SER A 121 14.83 -8.42 -6.56
C SER A 121 16.16 -8.58 -7.32
N GLU A 122 17.00 -7.56 -7.31
CA GLU A 122 18.21 -7.50 -8.13
C GLU A 122 19.11 -8.73 -7.99
N ASN A 123 19.25 -9.25 -6.79
CA ASN A 123 20.09 -10.41 -6.49
C ASN A 123 19.31 -11.69 -6.21
N LEU A 124 18.03 -11.72 -6.57
CA LEU A 124 17.15 -12.87 -6.39
C LEU A 124 16.78 -13.47 -7.74
N SER A 125 16.32 -14.71 -7.72
CA SER A 125 15.74 -15.33 -8.92
C SER A 125 14.38 -14.71 -9.22
N GLU A 126 13.93 -14.84 -10.46
CA GLU A 126 12.65 -14.32 -10.92
C GLU A 126 11.52 -14.81 -10.02
N LYS A 127 10.68 -13.88 -9.57
CA LYS A 127 9.52 -14.11 -8.70
C LYS A 127 9.82 -14.61 -7.28
N GLU A 128 11.09 -14.85 -6.93
CA GLU A 128 11.43 -15.32 -5.59
C GLU A 128 10.96 -14.33 -4.51
N PHE A 129 11.19 -13.05 -4.72
CA PHE A 129 10.77 -11.98 -3.81
C PHE A 129 9.25 -11.98 -3.62
N GLU A 130 8.50 -11.90 -4.71
CA GLU A 130 7.03 -11.87 -4.69
C GLU A 130 6.45 -13.13 -4.06
N THR A 131 6.92 -14.29 -4.47
CA THR A 131 6.43 -15.57 -3.97
C THR A 131 6.66 -15.72 -2.47
N THR A 132 7.85 -15.32 -2.00
CA THR A 132 8.19 -15.40 -0.58
C THR A 132 7.32 -14.47 0.27
N LEU A 133 7.14 -13.23 -0.17
CA LEU A 133 6.29 -12.27 0.54
C LEU A 133 4.84 -12.73 0.62
N LYS A 134 4.30 -13.25 -0.47
CA LYS A 134 2.93 -13.77 -0.50
C LYS A 134 2.74 -14.95 0.44
N LYS A 135 3.72 -15.83 0.54
CA LYS A 135 3.68 -16.97 1.48
C LYS A 135 3.69 -16.50 2.93
N ILE A 136 4.56 -15.56 3.25
CA ILE A 136 4.65 -14.99 4.62
C ILE A 136 3.34 -14.32 4.98
N TYR A 137 2.84 -13.44 4.12
CA TYR A 137 1.59 -12.72 4.32
C TYR A 137 0.43 -13.71 4.54
N SER A 138 0.28 -14.68 3.65
CA SER A 138 -0.78 -15.67 3.72
C SER A 138 -0.74 -16.47 5.02
N THR A 139 0.45 -16.83 5.48
CA THR A 139 0.64 -17.56 6.75
C THR A 139 0.14 -16.72 7.94
N ILE A 140 0.50 -15.43 7.97
CA ILE A 140 0.11 -14.54 9.06
C ILE A 140 -1.41 -14.34 9.08
N VAL A 141 -2.01 -14.06 7.94
CA VAL A 141 -3.46 -13.81 7.85
C VAL A 141 -4.27 -15.05 8.24
N LYS A 142 -3.87 -16.23 7.79
CA LYS A 142 -4.54 -17.48 8.16
C LYS A 142 -4.45 -17.75 9.65
N ARG A 143 -3.33 -17.40 10.27
CA ARG A 143 -3.14 -17.57 11.71
C ARG A 143 -4.06 -16.66 12.51
N GLU A 144 -4.30 -15.45 12.02
CA GLU A 144 -5.18 -14.48 12.68
C GLU A 144 -6.67 -14.89 12.63
N GLU A 145 -7.06 -15.69 11.65
CA GLU A 145 -8.43 -16.16 11.47
C GLU A 145 -8.84 -17.25 12.48
N LYS A 146 -7.89 -17.77 13.25
CA LYS A 146 -8.17 -18.84 14.24
C LYS A 146 -8.56 -18.25 15.62
#